data_34b5b509e9a790fabb9ea9e13701cdba
#
_entry.id   34b5b509e9a790fabb9ea9e13701cdba
#
_cell.length_a   1.000
_cell.length_b   1.000
_cell.length_c   1.000
_cell.angle_alpha   90.00
_cell.angle_beta   90.00
_cell.angle_gamma   90.00
#
_symmetry.space_group_name_H-M   'P 1'
#
loop_
_entity.id
_entity.type
_entity.pdbx_description
1 polymer ?
#
loop_
_entity_poly.entity_id
_entity_poly.type
_entity_poly.pdbx_seq_one_letter_code
_entity_poly.pdbx_strand_id
1 'polypeptide(L)'
;MPFFPCQTLCYGKNNLEKAPSIGYCASQGVYYYGYKLHAVCGLSGAIHSFDLTKASVHDIHYLKNVKVDFSNCTVIGDRGYISTQVQLDLFETANIKLEVPYRSNQKNWKPTFPAFAKARKRIETIFSQLCDQFMIHDNKELCERY
;
A
#
# COMPACT_ATOMS: atom_id res chain seq x y z
N MET A 1 11.86 0.90 -17.91
CA MET A 1 11.70 1.16 -16.47
C MET A 1 10.73 0.14 -15.89
N PRO A 2 11.12 -0.71 -14.96
CA PRO A 2 10.21 -1.70 -14.40
C PRO A 2 9.10 -1.06 -13.57
N PHE A 3 7.94 -1.73 -13.51
CA PHE A 3 6.76 -1.29 -12.79
C PHE A 3 6.50 -2.21 -11.60
N PHE A 4 6.32 -1.62 -10.41
CA PHE A 4 6.04 -2.34 -9.17
C PHE A 4 4.77 -1.79 -8.51
N PRO A 5 3.67 -2.54 -8.47
CA PRO A 5 2.51 -2.18 -7.67
C PRO A 5 2.81 -2.28 -6.17
N CYS A 6 2.33 -1.29 -5.44
CA CYS A 6 2.44 -1.18 -3.98
C CYS A 6 1.06 -0.93 -3.38
N GLN A 7 0.72 -1.67 -2.35
CA GLN A 7 -0.55 -1.55 -1.65
C GLN A 7 -0.40 -1.87 -0.16
N THR A 8 -1.38 -1.46 0.62
CA THR A 8 -1.49 -1.73 2.06
C THR A 8 -2.68 -2.64 2.32
N LEU A 9 -2.47 -3.69 3.09
CA LEU A 9 -3.50 -4.54 3.66
C LEU A 9 -3.60 -4.28 5.17
N CYS A 10 -4.81 -3.98 5.63
CA CYS A 10 -5.08 -3.80 7.06
C CYS A 10 -5.23 -5.17 7.75
N TYR A 11 -4.51 -5.39 8.83
CA TYR A 11 -4.48 -6.67 9.52
C TYR A 11 -4.52 -6.52 11.04
N GLY A 12 -5.35 -7.31 11.71
CA GLY A 12 -5.45 -7.34 13.17
C GLY A 12 -5.02 -8.69 13.75
N LYS A 13 -3.89 -8.75 14.49
CA LYS A 13 -3.54 -9.83 15.40
C LYS A 13 -2.44 -9.49 16.42
N ASN A 14 -2.42 -10.26 17.53
CA ASN A 14 -1.80 -9.91 18.82
C ASN A 14 -0.35 -10.37 19.04
N ASN A 15 0.43 -10.75 18.03
CA ASN A 15 1.71 -11.44 18.25
C ASN A 15 2.96 -10.76 17.67
N LEU A 16 2.97 -9.42 17.59
CA LEU A 16 4.19 -8.70 17.22
C LEU A 16 4.76 -7.95 18.42
N GLU A 17 6.08 -7.86 18.49
CA GLU A 17 6.82 -7.18 19.57
C GLU A 17 6.43 -5.70 19.76
N LYS A 18 5.78 -5.09 18.74
CA LYS A 18 5.24 -3.74 18.80
C LYS A 18 3.74 -3.80 19.02
N ALA A 19 3.24 -3.18 20.07
CA ALA A 19 1.81 -3.12 20.36
C ALA A 19 1.00 -2.62 19.15
N PRO A 20 -0.14 -3.26 18.83
CA PRO A 20 -1.04 -2.79 17.77
C PRO A 20 -1.64 -1.43 18.12
N SER A 21 -2.26 -0.78 17.17
CA SER A 21 -2.90 0.53 17.36
C SER A 21 -4.20 0.64 16.57
N ILE A 22 -4.99 1.67 16.89
CA ILE A 22 -6.21 1.97 16.14
C ILE A 22 -5.84 2.69 14.84
N GLY A 23 -6.37 2.23 13.73
CA GLY A 23 -6.29 2.84 12.42
C GLY A 23 -7.67 3.03 11.80
N TYR A 24 -7.73 3.75 10.69
CA TYR A 24 -8.94 3.98 9.93
C TYR A 24 -8.78 3.45 8.51
N CYS A 25 -9.69 2.59 8.09
CA CYS A 25 -9.78 2.08 6.72
C CYS A 25 -10.72 2.95 5.90
N ALA A 26 -10.17 3.86 5.10
CA ALA A 26 -10.95 4.82 4.32
C ALA A 26 -11.83 4.18 3.24
N SER A 27 -11.43 3.03 2.70
CA SER A 27 -12.20 2.31 1.68
C SER A 27 -13.46 1.65 2.24
N GLN A 28 -13.44 1.28 3.52
CA GLN A 28 -14.55 0.63 4.21
C GLN A 28 -15.29 1.58 5.16
N GLY A 29 -14.71 2.74 5.47
CA GLY A 29 -15.29 3.71 6.39
C GLY A 29 -15.28 3.26 7.87
N VAL A 30 -14.38 2.34 8.25
CA VAL A 30 -14.35 1.73 9.59
C VAL A 30 -13.02 1.93 10.29
N TYR A 31 -13.08 1.99 11.63
CA TYR A 31 -11.90 1.90 12.48
C TYR A 31 -11.57 0.44 12.75
N TYR A 32 -10.30 0.12 12.84
CA TYR A 32 -9.82 -1.21 13.21
C TYR A 32 -8.61 -1.12 14.15
N TYR A 33 -8.38 -2.18 14.90
CA TYR A 33 -7.24 -2.29 15.81
C TYR A 33 -6.27 -3.34 15.30
N GLY A 34 -5.02 -2.97 15.06
CA GLY A 34 -4.04 -3.91 14.55
C GLY A 34 -2.86 -3.27 13.81
N TYR A 35 -2.55 -3.86 12.65
CA TYR A 35 -1.39 -3.52 11.81
C TYR A 35 -1.80 -3.34 10.37
N LYS A 36 -0.90 -2.74 9.58
CA LYS A 36 -0.97 -2.63 8.13
C LYS A 36 0.18 -3.40 7.51
N LEU A 37 -0.12 -4.31 6.61
CA LEU A 37 0.86 -4.95 5.73
C LEU A 37 1.00 -4.11 4.46
N HIS A 38 2.20 -3.63 4.22
CA HIS A 38 2.60 -2.97 2.99
C HIS A 38 3.39 -3.95 2.13
N ALA A 39 3.19 -3.96 0.83
CA ALA A 39 3.96 -4.82 -0.06
C ALA A 39 4.20 -4.15 -1.42
N VAL A 40 5.35 -4.45 -2.00
CA VAL A 40 5.69 -4.13 -3.40
C VAL A 40 5.88 -5.43 -4.14
N CYS A 41 5.16 -5.61 -5.23
CA CYS A 41 5.31 -6.79 -6.07
C CYS A 41 5.66 -6.43 -7.52
N GLY A 42 6.28 -7.37 -8.20
CA GLY A 42 6.52 -7.28 -9.64
C GLY A 42 5.28 -7.65 -10.46
N LEU A 43 5.32 -7.40 -11.74
CA LEU A 43 4.24 -7.78 -12.68
C LEU A 43 4.05 -9.30 -12.77
N SER A 44 5.08 -10.08 -12.46
CA SER A 44 5.02 -11.55 -12.35
C SER A 44 4.22 -12.03 -11.13
N GLY A 45 4.02 -11.18 -10.14
CA GLY A 45 3.40 -11.53 -8.86
C GLY A 45 4.40 -11.86 -7.75
N ALA A 46 5.71 -11.76 -8.01
CA ALA A 46 6.72 -11.92 -6.96
C ALA A 46 6.70 -10.72 -6.01
N ILE A 47 6.65 -10.97 -4.71
CA ILE A 47 6.82 -9.93 -3.68
C ILE A 47 8.30 -9.61 -3.58
N HIS A 48 8.65 -8.33 -3.78
CA HIS A 48 10.03 -7.85 -3.72
C HIS A 48 10.36 -7.17 -2.39
N SER A 49 9.38 -6.53 -1.78
CA SER A 49 9.54 -5.87 -0.47
C SER A 49 8.21 -5.89 0.26
N PHE A 50 8.27 -6.02 1.58
CA PHE A 50 7.11 -5.88 2.45
C PHE A 50 7.52 -5.29 3.81
N ASP A 51 6.57 -4.65 4.47
CA ASP A 51 6.73 -4.15 5.83
C ASP A 51 5.41 -4.22 6.58
N LEU A 52 5.50 -4.31 7.89
CA LEU A 52 4.35 -4.36 8.79
C LEU A 52 4.41 -3.16 9.75
N THR A 53 3.46 -2.25 9.58
CA THR A 53 3.37 -1.06 10.43
C THR A 53 2.16 -1.11 11.36
N LYS A 54 2.19 -0.33 12.44
CA LYS A 54 1.00 -0.13 13.28
C LYS A 54 -0.13 0.52 12.46
N ALA A 55 -1.38 0.20 12.78
CA ALA A 55 -2.54 0.71 12.07
C ALA A 55 -2.64 2.25 12.04
N SER A 56 -2.14 2.93 13.08
CA SER A 56 -2.11 4.40 13.17
C SER A 56 -1.06 5.07 12.28
N VAL A 57 -0.07 4.33 11.78
CA VAL A 57 1.00 4.89 10.93
C VAL A 57 0.45 5.18 9.55
N HIS A 58 0.72 6.37 9.02
CA HIS A 58 0.28 6.73 7.68
C HIS A 58 1.07 5.95 6.62
N ASP A 59 0.40 5.51 5.56
CA ASP A 59 0.95 4.66 4.49
C ASP A 59 2.19 5.28 3.81
N ILE A 60 2.26 6.59 3.73
CA ILE A 60 3.39 7.35 3.18
C ILE A 60 4.74 7.00 3.85
N HIS A 61 4.72 6.62 5.13
CA HIS A 61 5.96 6.29 5.84
C HIS A 61 6.66 5.05 5.27
N TYR A 62 5.91 4.10 4.71
CA TYR A 62 6.48 2.94 4.03
C TYR A 62 7.31 3.34 2.79
N LEU A 63 6.90 4.37 2.06
CA LEU A 63 7.61 4.83 0.87
C LEU A 63 9.05 5.27 1.15
N LYS A 64 9.36 5.70 2.37
CA LYS A 64 10.73 6.02 2.78
C LYS A 64 11.64 4.79 2.79
N ASN A 65 11.07 3.62 3.07
CA ASN A 65 11.79 2.35 3.07
C ASN A 65 11.96 1.83 1.63
N VAL A 66 11.00 2.08 0.75
CA VAL A 66 11.04 1.63 -0.66
C VAL A 66 12.30 2.10 -1.38
N LYS A 67 12.78 3.32 -1.13
CA LYS A 67 14.00 3.85 -1.77
C LYS A 67 15.30 3.15 -1.34
N VAL A 68 15.27 2.36 -0.27
CA VAL A 68 16.42 1.55 0.16
C VAL A 68 16.55 0.30 -0.72
N ASP A 69 15.39 -0.28 -1.09
CA ASP A 69 15.33 -1.55 -1.82
C ASP A 69 15.29 -1.36 -3.35
N PHE A 70 14.82 -0.18 -3.80
CA PHE A 70 14.54 0.07 -5.21
C PHE A 70 15.23 1.35 -5.72
N SER A 71 15.57 1.33 -7.00
CA SER A 71 16.04 2.51 -7.75
C SER A 71 15.71 2.36 -9.23
N ASN A 72 15.70 3.47 -9.97
CA ASN A 72 15.49 3.50 -11.42
C ASN A 72 14.24 2.73 -11.88
N CYS A 73 13.11 2.91 -11.19
CA CYS A 73 11.87 2.20 -11.49
C CYS A 73 10.63 3.09 -11.34
N THR A 74 9.50 2.58 -11.81
CA THR A 74 8.19 3.19 -11.55
C THR A 74 7.43 2.34 -10.54
N VAL A 75 7.02 2.95 -9.43
CA VAL A 75 6.15 2.34 -8.43
C VAL A 75 4.73 2.84 -8.65
N ILE A 76 3.78 1.92 -8.70
CA ILE A 76 2.36 2.23 -8.85
C ILE A 76 1.69 2.05 -7.51
N GLY A 77 1.28 3.14 -6.91
CA GLY A 77 0.65 3.16 -5.58
C GLY A 77 -0.84 3.39 -5.61
N ASP A 78 -1.47 3.21 -4.46
CA ASP A 78 -2.86 3.63 -4.22
C ASP A 78 -2.92 5.10 -3.79
N ARG A 79 -4.13 5.64 -3.69
CA ARG A 79 -4.39 7.04 -3.29
C ARG A 79 -3.86 7.39 -1.90
N GLY A 80 -3.71 6.41 -1.01
CA GLY A 80 -3.10 6.59 0.31
C GLY A 80 -1.64 7.07 0.26
N TYR A 81 -0.97 6.91 -0.88
CA TYR A 81 0.43 7.31 -1.09
C TYR A 81 0.58 8.68 -1.76
N ILE A 82 -0.48 9.46 -1.90
CA ILE A 82 -0.40 10.81 -2.51
C ILE A 82 0.35 11.75 -1.58
N SER A 83 1.54 12.16 -1.98
CA SER A 83 2.32 13.22 -1.32
C SER A 83 3.34 13.78 -2.32
N THR A 84 3.18 15.03 -2.70
CA THR A 84 4.11 15.70 -3.63
C THR A 84 5.54 15.69 -3.10
N GLN A 85 5.72 15.93 -1.80
CA GLN A 85 7.05 15.97 -1.19
C GLN A 85 7.74 14.61 -1.22
N VAL A 86 7.01 13.53 -0.92
CA VAL A 86 7.58 12.17 -0.94
C VAL A 86 7.83 11.70 -2.37
N GLN A 87 6.95 12.06 -3.31
CA GLN A 87 7.16 11.76 -4.74
C GLN A 87 8.42 12.43 -5.27
N LEU A 88 8.68 13.68 -4.89
CA LEU A 88 9.88 14.41 -5.27
C LEU A 88 11.13 13.78 -4.64
N ASP A 89 11.11 13.49 -3.35
CA ASP A 89 12.21 12.83 -2.64
C ASP A 89 12.57 11.47 -3.26
N LEU A 90 11.59 10.64 -3.59
CA LEU A 90 11.79 9.35 -4.26
C LEU A 90 12.45 9.51 -5.65
N PHE A 91 12.01 10.52 -6.39
CA PHE A 91 12.57 10.80 -7.71
C PHE A 91 14.00 11.32 -7.63
N GLU A 92 14.27 12.30 -6.78
CA GLU A 92 15.59 12.93 -6.65
C GLU A 92 16.65 12.01 -6.03
N THR A 93 16.25 11.19 -5.04
CA THR A 93 17.22 10.36 -4.29
C THR A 93 17.43 8.98 -4.89
N ALA A 94 16.42 8.39 -5.53
CA ALA A 94 16.48 7.01 -6.03
C ALA A 94 16.01 6.86 -7.48
N ASN A 95 15.67 7.93 -8.17
CA ASN A 95 15.08 7.92 -9.51
C ASN A 95 13.86 6.99 -9.60
N ILE A 96 13.03 7.03 -8.54
CA ILE A 96 11.77 6.29 -8.47
C ILE A 96 10.62 7.22 -8.86
N LYS A 97 9.89 6.86 -9.90
CA LYS A 97 8.67 7.54 -10.29
C LYS A 97 7.47 6.89 -9.59
N LEU A 98 6.87 7.59 -8.62
CA LEU A 98 5.66 7.12 -7.97
C LEU A 98 4.42 7.59 -8.74
N GLU A 99 3.68 6.65 -9.31
CA GLU A 99 2.41 6.89 -10.01
C GLU A 99 1.24 6.49 -9.10
N VAL A 100 0.36 7.45 -8.82
CA VAL A 100 -0.86 7.25 -8.02
C VAL A 100 -2.07 7.77 -8.80
N PRO A 101 -3.25 7.13 -8.69
CA PRO A 101 -4.44 7.59 -9.38
C PRO A 101 -4.91 8.91 -8.77
N TYR A 102 -5.07 9.93 -9.60
CA TYR A 102 -5.59 11.24 -9.20
C TYR A 102 -7.08 11.16 -8.86
N ARG A 103 -7.52 12.02 -7.95
CA ARG A 103 -8.96 12.22 -7.71
C ARG A 103 -9.53 13.08 -8.85
N SER A 104 -10.77 12.81 -9.27
CA SER A 104 -11.44 13.53 -10.35
C SER A 104 -11.57 15.04 -10.11
N ASN A 105 -11.56 15.47 -8.85
CA ASN A 105 -11.63 16.88 -8.42
C ASN A 105 -10.27 17.57 -8.29
N GLN A 106 -9.17 16.90 -8.61
CA GLN A 106 -7.84 17.53 -8.55
C GLN A 106 -7.57 18.36 -9.81
N LYS A 107 -6.97 19.54 -9.65
CA LYS A 107 -6.63 20.45 -10.77
C LYS A 107 -5.74 19.78 -11.84
N ASN A 108 -4.90 18.84 -11.44
CA ASN A 108 -3.96 18.13 -12.31
C ASN A 108 -4.44 16.71 -12.66
N TRP A 109 -5.77 16.51 -12.69
CA TRP A 109 -6.31 15.20 -13.03
C TRP A 109 -5.80 14.71 -14.39
N LYS A 110 -5.34 13.46 -14.42
CA LYS A 110 -4.93 12.73 -15.62
C LYS A 110 -5.61 11.37 -15.63
N PRO A 111 -6.05 10.87 -16.79
CA PRO A 111 -6.58 9.52 -16.88
C PRO A 111 -5.50 8.49 -16.51
N THR A 112 -5.93 7.44 -15.82
CA THR A 112 -5.03 6.33 -15.46
C THR A 112 -4.76 5.48 -16.70
N PHE A 113 -3.50 5.20 -17.00
CA PHE A 113 -3.16 4.32 -18.10
C PHE A 113 -3.64 2.89 -17.84
N PRO A 114 -4.19 2.17 -18.85
CA PRO A 114 -4.67 0.80 -18.70
C PRO A 114 -3.63 -0.17 -18.14
N ALA A 115 -2.35 0.02 -18.48
CA ALA A 115 -1.25 -0.77 -17.93
C ALA A 115 -1.14 -0.66 -16.40
N PHE A 116 -1.44 0.50 -15.82
CA PHE A 116 -1.41 0.70 -14.37
C PHE A 116 -2.57 -0.01 -13.67
N ALA A 117 -3.75 -0.03 -14.28
CA ALA A 117 -4.88 -0.78 -13.74
C ALA A 117 -4.58 -2.29 -13.71
N LYS A 118 -3.94 -2.81 -14.77
CA LYS A 118 -3.50 -4.22 -14.84
C LYS A 118 -2.45 -4.55 -13.77
N ALA A 119 -1.48 -3.67 -13.57
CA ALA A 119 -0.44 -3.84 -12.55
C ALA A 119 -1.03 -3.83 -11.12
N ARG A 120 -1.94 -2.91 -10.82
CA ARG A 120 -2.65 -2.87 -9.53
C ARG A 120 -3.44 -4.15 -9.26
N LYS A 121 -4.15 -4.66 -10.24
CA LYS A 121 -4.90 -5.92 -10.10
C LYS A 121 -4.01 -7.08 -9.65
N ARG A 122 -2.74 -7.09 -10.00
CA ARG A 122 -1.81 -8.15 -9.59
C ARG A 122 -1.61 -8.16 -8.07
N ILE A 123 -1.35 -7.03 -7.44
CA ILE A 123 -1.15 -6.99 -5.98
C ILE A 123 -2.46 -7.23 -5.22
N GLU A 124 -3.59 -6.77 -5.74
CA GLU A 124 -4.92 -7.07 -5.19
C GLU A 124 -5.18 -8.59 -5.17
N THR A 125 -4.80 -9.29 -6.26
CA THR A 125 -4.88 -10.76 -6.32
C THR A 125 -3.98 -11.43 -5.27
N ILE A 126 -2.74 -10.94 -5.09
CA ILE A 126 -1.81 -11.48 -4.09
C ILE A 126 -2.40 -11.30 -2.68
N PHE A 127 -2.93 -10.13 -2.36
CA PHE A 127 -3.54 -9.91 -1.05
C PHE A 127 -4.79 -10.76 -0.83
N SER A 128 -5.62 -10.96 -1.84
CA SER A 128 -6.75 -11.90 -1.77
C SER A 128 -6.26 -13.33 -1.48
N GLN A 129 -5.23 -13.79 -2.17
CA GLN A 129 -4.63 -15.11 -1.92
C GLN A 129 -4.05 -15.23 -0.51
N LEU A 130 -3.38 -14.19 0.00
CA LEU A 130 -2.88 -14.18 1.37
C LEU A 130 -4.02 -14.26 2.39
N CYS A 131 -5.12 -13.53 2.16
CA CYS A 131 -6.31 -13.60 3.01
C CYS A 131 -6.90 -15.01 3.01
N ASP A 132 -7.06 -15.63 1.83
CA ASP A 132 -7.68 -16.95 1.68
C ASP A 132 -6.80 -18.06 2.27
N GLN A 133 -5.49 -18.04 2.02
CA GLN A 133 -4.56 -19.10 2.44
C GLN A 133 -4.17 -19.02 3.91
N PHE A 134 -4.02 -17.82 4.44
CA PHE A 134 -3.54 -17.59 5.81
C PHE A 134 -4.64 -17.08 6.74
N MET A 135 -5.89 -17.06 6.27
CA MET A 135 -7.05 -16.57 7.04
C MET A 135 -6.78 -15.17 7.63
N ILE A 136 -6.08 -14.34 6.89
CA ILE A 136 -5.84 -12.94 7.21
C ILE A 136 -7.15 -12.20 6.87
N HIS A 137 -8.12 -12.26 7.75
CA HIS A 137 -9.40 -11.61 7.52
C HIS A 137 -9.26 -10.10 7.63
N ASP A 138 -9.75 -9.40 6.62
CA ASP A 138 -10.18 -8.01 6.76
C ASP A 138 -11.19 -7.96 7.92
N ASN A 139 -10.83 -7.26 9.00
CA ASN A 139 -11.55 -7.30 10.28
C ASN A 139 -12.95 -6.69 10.22
N LYS A 140 -13.86 -7.26 9.45
CA LYS A 140 -15.28 -6.92 9.58
C LYS A 140 -15.88 -7.40 10.91
N GLU A 141 -15.38 -8.51 11.46
CA GLU A 141 -15.94 -9.10 12.69
C GLU A 141 -15.40 -8.51 14.00
N LEU A 142 -14.26 -7.80 13.98
CA LEU A 142 -13.68 -7.20 15.18
C LEU A 142 -14.17 -5.77 15.47
N CYS A 143 -14.70 -5.07 14.48
CA CYS A 143 -15.29 -3.74 14.69
C CYS A 143 -16.68 -3.76 15.33
N GLU A 144 -17.37 -4.90 15.34
CA GLU A 144 -18.70 -5.03 15.97
C GLU A 144 -18.66 -5.34 17.48
N ARG A 145 -17.48 -5.48 18.08
CA ARG A 145 -17.33 -5.89 19.50
C ARG A 145 -16.72 -4.85 20.44
N TYR A 146 -16.50 -3.59 19.97
CA TYR A 146 -16.00 -2.53 20.85
C TYR A 146 -16.76 -1.23 20.64
#